data_e233335acbe3d29ac67ca9262818091a
#
_entry.id   e233335acbe3d29ac67ca9262818091a
#
_cell.length_a   1.000
_cell.length_b   1.000
_cell.length_c   1.000
_cell.angle_alpha   90.00
_cell.angle_beta   90.00
_cell.angle_gamma   90.00
#
_symmetry.space_group_name_H-M   'P 1'
#
loop_
_entity.id
_entity.type
_entity.pdbx_description
1 polymer ?
#
loop_
_entity_poly.entity_id
_entity_poly.type
_entity_poly.pdbx_seq_one_letter_code
_entity_poly.pdbx_strand_id
1 'polypeptide(L)'
;MNTEQLVALSLALKHFAATTGFVDARQHAFAVAKFILNTPTPWSRATLAGHLTASAWVLDRTRTHAAMIHHRKLDRWLQPGGHIEGADLSWRNAAQREVSEATGITRFIAQANDSELFDVDVHPIPARADEPVHFHHDLRFLLVADVDATSGQSLVISVEESLDCRWFPLAELAANANLDLSVRRMMMRSREGASTRPLRAAVSR
;
A
#
# COMPACT_ATOMS: atom_id res chain seq x y z
N MET A 1 -2.33 15.60 -9.91
CA MET A 1 -1.75 16.00 -8.61
C MET A 1 -1.30 17.45 -8.66
N ASN A 2 -1.36 18.20 -7.53
CA ASN A 2 -1.05 19.62 -7.47
C ASN A 2 -0.20 19.97 -6.23
N THR A 3 0.20 21.25 -6.11
CA THR A 3 1.06 21.75 -5.01
C THR A 3 0.41 21.55 -3.63
N GLU A 4 -0.89 21.73 -3.48
CA GLU A 4 -1.60 21.56 -2.21
C GLU A 4 -1.53 20.11 -1.74
N GLN A 5 -1.69 19.16 -2.66
CA GLN A 5 -1.55 17.73 -2.37
C GLN A 5 -0.11 17.37 -1.95
N LEU A 6 0.91 17.98 -2.54
CA LEU A 6 2.30 17.78 -2.11
C LEU A 6 2.58 18.36 -0.73
N VAL A 7 2.01 19.52 -0.39
CA VAL A 7 2.10 20.09 0.96
C VAL A 7 1.43 19.17 1.97
N ALA A 8 0.22 18.70 1.68
CA ALA A 8 -0.50 17.76 2.53
C ALA A 8 0.29 16.45 2.72
N LEU A 9 0.88 15.92 1.64
CA LEU A 9 1.74 14.73 1.70
C LEU A 9 2.97 14.97 2.58
N SER A 10 3.62 16.14 2.47
CA SER A 10 4.78 16.47 3.31
C SER A 10 4.42 16.47 4.80
N LEU A 11 3.24 16.99 5.15
CA LEU A 11 2.73 16.96 6.53
C LEU A 11 2.41 15.54 6.98
N ALA A 12 1.76 14.73 6.13
CA ALA A 12 1.47 13.33 6.42
C ALA A 12 2.74 12.50 6.63
N LEU A 13 3.77 12.71 5.82
CA LEU A 13 5.07 12.04 5.97
C LEU A 13 5.77 12.41 7.29
N LYS A 14 5.72 13.68 7.68
CA LYS A 14 6.26 14.15 8.97
C LYS A 14 5.51 13.51 10.15
N HIS A 15 4.18 13.50 10.09
CA HIS A 15 3.36 12.85 11.11
C HIS A 15 3.66 11.35 11.19
N PHE A 16 3.68 10.66 10.06
CA PHE A 16 4.03 9.24 9.98
C PHE A 16 5.41 8.96 10.59
N ALA A 17 6.44 9.74 10.23
CA ALA A 17 7.79 9.57 10.76
C ALA A 17 7.87 9.80 12.28
N ALA A 18 7.02 10.68 12.83
CA ALA A 18 6.96 10.95 14.26
C ALA A 18 6.24 9.84 15.05
N THR A 19 5.31 9.12 14.42
CA THR A 19 4.41 8.16 15.09
C THR A 19 4.75 6.69 14.82
N THR A 20 5.48 6.38 13.73
CA THR A 20 5.85 4.99 13.43
C THR A 20 6.90 4.44 14.40
N GLY A 21 6.67 3.21 14.88
CA GLY A 21 7.65 2.44 15.67
C GLY A 21 8.75 1.80 14.81
N PHE A 22 8.62 1.77 13.48
CA PHE A 22 9.54 1.11 12.56
C PHE A 22 10.61 2.08 12.05
N VAL A 23 11.88 1.78 12.36
CA VAL A 23 13.03 2.67 12.05
C VAL A 23 13.22 2.84 10.54
N ASP A 24 13.15 1.76 9.78
CA ASP A 24 13.28 1.74 8.32
C ASP A 24 12.16 2.55 7.65
N ALA A 25 10.90 2.34 8.05
CA ALA A 25 9.77 3.12 7.53
C ALA A 25 9.89 4.62 7.84
N ARG A 26 10.43 4.98 9.01
CA ARG A 26 10.75 6.37 9.36
C ARG A 26 11.81 6.96 8.43
N GLN A 27 12.88 6.22 8.14
CA GLN A 27 13.93 6.63 7.22
C GLN A 27 13.38 6.81 5.80
N HIS A 28 12.53 5.88 5.35
CA HIS A 28 11.85 5.98 4.06
C HIS A 28 10.95 7.23 3.99
N ALA A 29 10.20 7.54 5.03
CA ALA A 29 9.37 8.74 5.07
C ALA A 29 10.19 10.03 4.94
N PHE A 30 11.37 10.11 5.57
CA PHE A 30 12.29 11.24 5.38
C PHE A 30 12.86 11.28 3.96
N ALA A 31 13.20 10.13 3.37
CA ALA A 31 13.68 10.06 1.99
C ALA A 31 12.61 10.52 1.00
N VAL A 32 11.35 10.09 1.16
CA VAL A 32 10.22 10.54 0.34
C VAL A 32 9.98 12.04 0.53
N ALA A 33 9.99 12.55 1.76
CA ALA A 33 9.82 13.99 2.03
C ALA A 33 10.91 14.83 1.35
N LYS A 34 12.17 14.39 1.38
CA LYS A 34 13.27 15.03 0.67
C LYS A 34 13.08 14.96 -0.85
N PHE A 35 12.65 13.82 -1.38
CA PHE A 35 12.42 13.60 -2.79
C PHE A 35 11.36 14.55 -3.35
N ILE A 36 10.19 14.66 -2.72
CA ILE A 36 9.10 15.52 -3.18
C ILE A 36 9.45 17.02 -3.14
N LEU A 37 10.32 17.44 -2.21
CA LEU A 37 10.80 18.84 -2.14
C LEU A 37 11.74 19.21 -3.28
N ASN A 38 12.46 18.25 -3.84
CA ASN A 38 13.48 18.47 -4.87
C ASN A 38 13.05 18.01 -6.26
N THR A 39 11.80 17.57 -6.43
CA THR A 39 11.30 17.00 -7.69
C THR A 39 10.00 17.69 -8.10
N PRO A 40 9.97 18.41 -9.24
CA PRO A 40 8.79 19.18 -9.65
C PRO A 40 7.55 18.31 -9.89
N THR A 41 7.73 17.11 -10.45
CA THR A 41 6.64 16.17 -10.77
C THR A 41 6.96 14.77 -10.20
N PRO A 42 6.94 14.62 -8.85
CA PRO A 42 7.46 13.42 -8.21
C PRO A 42 6.63 12.15 -8.49
N TRP A 43 5.42 12.27 -9.03
CA TRP A 43 4.58 11.14 -9.45
C TRP A 43 4.80 10.73 -10.92
N SER A 44 5.58 11.50 -11.69
CA SER A 44 5.77 11.23 -13.12
C SER A 44 6.78 10.12 -13.36
N ARG A 45 6.40 9.13 -14.15
CA ARG A 45 7.31 8.07 -14.63
C ARG A 45 8.47 8.61 -15.48
N ALA A 46 8.34 9.81 -16.02
CA ALA A 46 9.41 10.48 -16.75
C ALA A 46 10.55 10.99 -15.82
N THR A 47 10.35 10.96 -14.51
CA THR A 47 11.39 11.33 -13.54
C THR A 47 12.37 10.17 -13.38
N LEU A 48 13.52 10.26 -14.05
CA LEU A 48 14.48 9.16 -14.18
C LEU A 48 15.08 8.67 -12.85
N ALA A 49 15.19 9.53 -11.84
CA ALA A 49 15.73 9.15 -10.53
C ALA A 49 14.76 8.27 -9.73
N GLY A 50 13.48 8.33 -10.06
CA GLY A 50 12.40 7.61 -9.36
C GLY A 50 11.11 8.42 -9.33
N HIS A 51 10.04 7.80 -8.85
CA HIS A 51 8.74 8.46 -8.75
C HIS A 51 7.91 7.87 -7.61
N LEU A 52 6.87 8.63 -7.22
CA LEU A 52 5.90 8.16 -6.23
C LEU A 52 5.05 7.05 -6.84
N THR A 53 4.80 6.02 -6.03
CA THR A 53 3.82 4.97 -6.27
C THR A 53 2.83 4.92 -5.13
N ALA A 54 1.72 4.23 -5.32
CA ALA A 54 0.70 4.06 -4.31
C ALA A 54 0.26 2.59 -4.24
N SER A 55 0.32 2.02 -3.05
CA SER A 55 -0.10 0.65 -2.80
C SER A 55 -0.95 0.53 -1.52
N ALA A 56 -1.53 -0.63 -1.29
CA ALA A 56 -2.32 -0.83 -0.09
C ALA A 56 -2.10 -2.19 0.57
N TRP A 57 -2.06 -2.17 1.91
CA TRP A 57 -2.32 -3.34 2.71
C TRP A 57 -3.83 -3.57 2.78
N VAL A 58 -4.32 -4.57 2.04
CA VAL A 58 -5.75 -4.82 1.89
C VAL A 58 -6.15 -5.95 2.80
N LEU A 59 -6.95 -5.65 3.82
CA LEU A 59 -7.54 -6.65 4.71
C LEU A 59 -8.96 -6.98 4.25
N ASP A 60 -9.39 -8.21 4.50
CA ASP A 60 -10.78 -8.59 4.39
C ASP A 60 -11.64 -7.92 5.50
N ARG A 61 -12.97 -8.01 5.39
CA ARG A 61 -13.91 -7.43 6.36
C ARG A 61 -13.63 -7.88 7.79
N THR A 62 -13.21 -9.14 7.98
CA THR A 62 -12.91 -9.71 9.29
C THR A 62 -11.54 -9.33 9.83
N ARG A 63 -10.68 -8.73 8.99
CA ARG A 63 -9.28 -8.38 9.28
C ARG A 63 -8.42 -9.59 9.66
N THR A 64 -8.77 -10.75 9.16
CA THR A 64 -8.03 -12.00 9.39
C THR A 64 -7.21 -12.45 8.19
N HIS A 65 -7.49 -11.88 7.00
CA HIS A 65 -6.81 -12.20 5.75
C HIS A 65 -6.33 -10.93 5.06
N ALA A 66 -5.19 -11.02 4.36
CA ALA A 66 -4.68 -9.97 3.49
C ALA A 66 -4.72 -10.43 2.01
N ALA A 67 -5.15 -9.54 1.11
CA ALA A 67 -5.04 -9.77 -0.32
C ALA A 67 -3.62 -9.52 -0.78
N MET A 68 -3.04 -10.48 -1.50
CA MET A 68 -1.70 -10.41 -2.06
C MET A 68 -1.75 -10.77 -3.55
N ILE A 69 -0.85 -10.16 -4.31
CA ILE A 69 -0.60 -10.50 -5.71
C ILE A 69 0.76 -11.20 -5.84
N HIS A 70 0.84 -12.23 -6.69
CA HIS A 70 2.11 -12.80 -7.12
C HIS A 70 2.64 -11.97 -8.28
N HIS A 71 3.51 -11.02 -7.99
CA HIS A 71 4.00 -10.04 -8.95
C HIS A 71 4.86 -10.71 -10.03
N ARG A 72 4.39 -10.69 -11.29
CA ARG A 72 5.00 -11.41 -12.43
C ARG A 72 6.51 -11.15 -12.61
N LYS A 73 6.92 -9.90 -12.47
CA LYS A 73 8.29 -9.47 -12.78
C LYS A 73 9.27 -9.66 -11.62
N LEU A 74 8.77 -9.67 -10.37
CA LEU A 74 9.58 -9.81 -9.17
C LEU A 74 9.53 -11.23 -8.59
N ASP A 75 8.63 -12.07 -9.12
CA ASP A 75 8.39 -13.45 -8.67
C ASP A 75 8.20 -13.54 -7.14
N ARG A 76 7.40 -12.63 -6.59
CA ARG A 76 7.14 -12.51 -5.14
C ARG A 76 5.70 -12.18 -4.87
N TRP A 77 5.23 -12.62 -3.69
CA TRP A 77 3.96 -12.17 -3.13
C TRP A 77 4.13 -10.81 -2.48
N LEU A 78 3.40 -9.82 -3.00
CA LEU A 78 3.44 -8.44 -2.57
C LEU A 78 2.01 -7.91 -2.38
N GLN A 79 1.89 -6.78 -1.72
CA GLN A 79 0.65 -6.01 -1.69
C GLN A 79 0.30 -5.49 -3.09
N PRO A 80 -0.98 -5.35 -3.45
CA PRO A 80 -1.40 -4.69 -4.69
C PRO A 80 -1.09 -3.20 -4.65
N GLY A 81 -0.72 -2.63 -5.79
CA GLY A 81 -0.37 -1.22 -5.97
C GLY A 81 0.42 -1.00 -7.25
N GLY A 82 0.62 0.26 -7.61
CA GLY A 82 1.32 0.65 -8.83
C GLY A 82 1.49 2.16 -8.97
N HIS A 83 1.44 2.65 -10.20
CA HIS A 83 1.76 4.03 -10.53
C HIS A 83 0.58 4.97 -10.29
N ILE A 84 0.92 6.20 -9.92
CA ILE A 84 -0.07 7.26 -9.74
C ILE A 84 -0.36 7.88 -11.11
N GLU A 85 -1.64 8.04 -11.44
CA GLU A 85 -2.09 8.62 -12.69
C GLU A 85 -2.58 10.05 -12.52
N GLY A 86 -2.60 10.81 -13.61
CA GLY A 86 -3.06 12.21 -13.59
C GLY A 86 -4.55 12.37 -13.22
N ALA A 87 -5.35 11.33 -13.44
CA ALA A 87 -6.78 11.30 -13.10
C ALA A 87 -7.06 10.97 -11.63
N ASP A 88 -6.07 10.48 -10.88
CA ASP A 88 -6.25 10.15 -9.48
C ASP A 88 -6.50 11.41 -8.64
N LEU A 89 -7.57 11.41 -7.86
CA LEU A 89 -7.97 12.56 -7.04
C LEU A 89 -7.10 12.72 -5.79
N SER A 90 -6.48 11.66 -5.32
CA SER A 90 -5.57 11.63 -4.18
C SER A 90 -4.63 10.43 -4.25
N TRP A 91 -3.57 10.43 -3.43
CA TRP A 91 -2.65 9.29 -3.28
C TRP A 91 -3.36 8.00 -2.87
N ARG A 92 -4.36 8.11 -1.97
CA ARG A 92 -5.20 6.99 -1.57
C ARG A 92 -6.10 6.50 -2.70
N ASN A 93 -6.67 7.40 -3.51
CA ASN A 93 -7.48 6.98 -4.66
C ASN A 93 -6.64 6.22 -5.70
N ALA A 94 -5.37 6.63 -5.91
CA ALA A 94 -4.44 5.85 -6.71
C ALA A 94 -4.28 4.42 -6.17
N ALA A 95 -4.02 4.26 -4.87
CA ALA A 95 -3.93 2.95 -4.25
C ALA A 95 -5.23 2.13 -4.38
N GLN A 96 -6.40 2.76 -4.23
CA GLN A 96 -7.70 2.08 -4.41
C GLN A 96 -7.93 1.63 -5.85
N ARG A 97 -7.59 2.47 -6.84
CA ARG A 97 -7.67 2.10 -8.26
C ARG A 97 -6.77 0.91 -8.56
N GLU A 98 -5.50 0.98 -8.16
CA GLU A 98 -4.53 -0.10 -8.35
C GLU A 98 -4.98 -1.42 -7.70
N VAL A 99 -5.52 -1.36 -6.47
CA VAL A 99 -6.10 -2.55 -5.83
C VAL A 99 -7.26 -3.10 -6.65
N SER A 100 -8.14 -2.23 -7.15
CA SER A 100 -9.31 -2.67 -7.94
C SER A 100 -8.89 -3.32 -9.26
N GLU A 101 -7.89 -2.78 -9.94
CA GLU A 101 -7.33 -3.31 -11.18
C GLU A 101 -6.63 -4.65 -10.97
N ALA A 102 -5.84 -4.76 -9.91
CA ALA A 102 -5.05 -5.96 -9.62
C ALA A 102 -5.87 -7.13 -9.03
N THR A 103 -6.99 -6.85 -8.35
CA THR A 103 -7.70 -7.85 -7.52
C THR A 103 -9.20 -7.96 -7.77
N GLY A 104 -9.79 -7.01 -8.51
CA GLY A 104 -11.24 -6.90 -8.68
C GLY A 104 -11.99 -6.39 -7.46
N ILE A 105 -11.32 -6.02 -6.37
CA ILE A 105 -11.94 -5.45 -5.16
C ILE A 105 -12.29 -4.00 -5.43
N THR A 106 -13.58 -3.64 -5.45
CA THR A 106 -14.06 -2.28 -5.74
C THR A 106 -14.76 -1.61 -4.57
N ARG A 107 -15.09 -2.35 -3.49
CA ARG A 107 -15.79 -1.83 -2.33
C ARG A 107 -14.94 -1.92 -1.08
N PHE A 108 -14.77 -0.78 -0.41
CA PHE A 108 -13.98 -0.65 0.80
C PHE A 108 -14.83 -0.08 1.94
N ILE A 109 -14.62 -0.59 3.14
CA ILE A 109 -15.26 -0.10 4.37
C ILE A 109 -14.51 1.14 4.82
N ALA A 110 -15.21 2.27 4.98
CA ALA A 110 -14.63 3.51 5.47
C ALA A 110 -14.00 3.34 6.86
N GLN A 111 -12.83 3.91 7.05
CA GLN A 111 -12.09 3.89 8.31
C GLN A 111 -11.96 5.32 8.85
N ALA A 112 -11.87 5.49 10.16
CA ALA A 112 -11.73 6.81 10.78
C ALA A 112 -10.48 7.58 10.30
N ASN A 113 -9.42 6.85 9.94
CA ASN A 113 -8.11 7.40 9.53
C ASN A 113 -7.79 7.07 8.07
N ASP A 114 -8.79 7.09 7.21
CA ASP A 114 -8.67 6.70 5.79
C ASP A 114 -7.63 7.50 5.00
N SER A 115 -7.33 8.73 5.40
CA SER A 115 -6.35 9.60 4.74
C SER A 115 -4.92 9.42 5.23
N GLU A 116 -4.71 8.68 6.33
CA GLU A 116 -3.39 8.50 6.92
C GLU A 116 -2.54 7.49 6.15
N LEU A 117 -1.24 7.78 6.04
CA LEU A 117 -0.26 6.81 5.57
C LEU A 117 -0.18 5.64 6.55
N PHE A 118 -0.38 4.45 6.03
CA PHE A 118 -0.24 3.23 6.79
C PHE A 118 1.21 2.77 6.87
N ASP A 119 1.95 2.90 5.76
CA ASP A 119 3.37 2.58 5.69
C ASP A 119 4.03 3.42 4.59
N VAL A 120 5.36 3.49 4.59
CA VAL A 120 6.15 4.16 3.55
C VAL A 120 7.35 3.29 3.24
N ASP A 121 7.62 3.09 1.95
CA ASP A 121 8.75 2.30 1.50
C ASP A 121 9.51 2.98 0.36
N VAL A 122 10.81 2.74 0.28
CA VAL A 122 11.65 3.17 -0.85
C VAL A 122 12.49 1.99 -1.27
N HIS A 123 12.29 1.54 -2.51
CA HIS A 123 13.00 0.39 -3.04
C HIS A 123 13.47 0.62 -4.49
N PRO A 124 14.60 0.02 -4.87
CA PRO A 124 15.10 0.14 -6.23
C PRO A 124 14.30 -0.76 -7.18
N ILE A 125 14.06 -0.23 -8.37
CA ILE A 125 13.57 -0.98 -9.53
C ILE A 125 14.76 -1.25 -10.45
N PRO A 126 15.07 -2.52 -10.74
CA PRO A 126 16.16 -2.88 -11.65
C PRO A 126 15.96 -2.32 -13.05
N ALA A 127 17.06 -1.98 -13.74
CA ALA A 127 17.02 -1.57 -15.14
C ALA A 127 16.35 -2.63 -16.01
N ARG A 128 15.62 -2.15 -17.02
CA ARG A 128 15.02 -2.94 -18.10
C ARG A 128 15.38 -2.33 -19.45
N ALA A 129 14.99 -3.00 -20.56
CA ALA A 129 15.36 -2.56 -21.90
C ALA A 129 15.11 -1.07 -22.15
N ASP A 130 13.98 -0.55 -21.65
CA ASP A 130 13.51 0.81 -21.92
C ASP A 130 13.47 1.70 -20.66
N GLU A 131 13.86 1.18 -19.49
CA GLU A 131 13.83 1.92 -18.22
C GLU A 131 15.15 1.74 -17.46
N PRO A 132 15.89 2.83 -17.11
CA PRO A 132 17.08 2.73 -16.27
C PRO A 132 16.72 2.31 -14.85
N VAL A 133 17.73 1.97 -14.04
CA VAL A 133 17.57 1.80 -12.59
C VAL A 133 16.95 3.06 -12.01
N HIS A 134 15.90 2.93 -11.25
CA HIS A 134 15.23 4.03 -10.58
C HIS A 134 14.65 3.57 -9.24
N PHE A 135 14.07 4.51 -8.46
CA PHE A 135 13.43 4.19 -7.18
C PHE A 135 11.92 4.38 -7.23
N HIS A 136 11.20 3.43 -6.67
CA HIS A 136 9.82 3.65 -6.27
C HIS A 136 9.80 4.21 -4.83
N HIS A 137 9.09 5.32 -4.67
CA HIS A 137 8.78 5.95 -3.40
C HIS A 137 7.32 5.62 -3.08
N ASP A 138 7.09 4.51 -2.39
CA ASP A 138 5.78 3.88 -2.26
C ASP A 138 5.01 4.40 -1.05
N LEU A 139 3.88 5.04 -1.32
CA LEU A 139 2.92 5.52 -0.33
C LEU A 139 1.89 4.42 -0.07
N ARG A 140 1.87 3.87 1.14
CA ARG A 140 1.06 2.69 1.46
C ARG A 140 -0.12 3.05 2.35
N PHE A 141 -1.29 2.54 2.00
CA PHE A 141 -2.55 2.77 2.70
C PHE A 141 -3.12 1.48 3.27
N LEU A 142 -3.86 1.57 4.37
CA LEU A 142 -4.67 0.47 4.86
C LEU A 142 -6.06 0.55 4.21
N LEU A 143 -6.46 -0.51 3.52
CA LEU A 143 -7.79 -0.68 2.98
C LEU A 143 -8.46 -1.89 3.62
N VAL A 144 -9.73 -1.77 3.95
CA VAL A 144 -10.54 -2.89 4.40
C VAL A 144 -11.60 -3.17 3.34
N ALA A 145 -11.46 -4.29 2.65
CA ALA A 145 -12.42 -4.71 1.64
C ALA A 145 -13.77 -5.10 2.27
N ASP A 146 -14.86 -4.74 1.60
CA ASP A 146 -16.20 -5.16 2.00
C ASP A 146 -16.50 -6.61 1.51
N VAL A 147 -15.56 -7.50 1.78
CA VAL A 147 -15.56 -8.93 1.40
C VAL A 147 -15.05 -9.74 2.58
N ASP A 148 -15.68 -10.88 2.82
CA ASP A 148 -15.17 -11.91 3.71
C ASP A 148 -14.35 -12.91 2.87
N ALA A 149 -13.06 -13.02 3.17
CA ALA A 149 -12.14 -13.89 2.44
C ALA A 149 -12.55 -15.38 2.46
N THR A 150 -13.32 -15.79 3.47
CA THR A 150 -13.81 -17.17 3.63
C THR A 150 -15.12 -17.45 2.90
N SER A 151 -15.74 -16.43 2.29
CA SER A 151 -17.03 -16.55 1.59
C SER A 151 -16.97 -17.32 0.26
N GLY A 152 -15.78 -17.74 -0.17
CA GLY A 152 -15.56 -18.38 -1.47
C GLY A 152 -15.52 -17.42 -2.67
N GLN A 153 -15.62 -16.12 -2.44
CA GLN A 153 -15.44 -15.12 -3.50
C GLN A 153 -13.97 -15.06 -3.92
N SER A 154 -13.70 -15.46 -5.17
CA SER A 154 -12.37 -15.38 -5.77
C SER A 154 -12.01 -13.95 -6.10
N LEU A 155 -10.74 -13.60 -5.94
CA LEU A 155 -10.17 -12.37 -6.50
C LEU A 155 -10.01 -12.51 -8.01
N VAL A 156 -10.10 -11.39 -8.73
CA VAL A 156 -9.92 -11.34 -10.18
C VAL A 156 -8.50 -10.87 -10.46
N ILE A 157 -7.75 -11.69 -11.17
CA ILE A 157 -6.35 -11.40 -11.48
C ILE A 157 -6.20 -10.49 -12.70
N SER A 158 -5.34 -9.48 -12.61
CA SER A 158 -4.80 -8.77 -13.78
C SER A 158 -3.63 -9.58 -14.35
N VAL A 159 -3.86 -10.28 -15.46
CA VAL A 159 -2.86 -11.18 -16.08
C VAL A 159 -1.64 -10.46 -16.65
N GLU A 160 -1.71 -9.15 -16.85
CA GLU A 160 -0.59 -8.37 -17.39
C GLU A 160 0.52 -8.17 -16.36
N GLU A 161 0.16 -7.95 -15.10
CA GLU A 161 1.10 -7.62 -14.03
C GLU A 161 1.31 -8.74 -13.02
N SER A 162 0.33 -9.61 -12.85
CA SER A 162 0.34 -10.65 -11.82
C SER A 162 0.24 -12.06 -12.39
N LEU A 163 0.85 -13.03 -11.71
CA LEU A 163 0.73 -14.46 -11.99
C LEU A 163 -0.43 -15.09 -11.23
N ASP A 164 -0.73 -14.55 -10.04
CA ASP A 164 -1.78 -15.04 -9.15
C ASP A 164 -2.23 -13.90 -8.21
N CYS A 165 -3.43 -14.03 -7.66
CA CYS A 165 -3.98 -13.13 -6.65
C CYS A 165 -4.85 -13.93 -5.68
N ARG A 166 -4.58 -13.83 -4.38
CA ARG A 166 -5.36 -14.56 -3.38
C ARG A 166 -5.36 -13.91 -2.01
N TRP A 167 -6.29 -14.34 -1.19
CA TRP A 167 -6.33 -14.04 0.24
C TRP A 167 -5.38 -14.97 1.00
N PHE A 168 -4.55 -14.37 1.86
CA PHE A 168 -3.69 -15.10 2.79
C PHE A 168 -4.13 -14.87 4.22
N PRO A 169 -4.35 -15.94 5.03
CA PRO A 169 -4.52 -15.78 6.47
C PRO A 169 -3.34 -15.04 7.08
N LEU A 170 -3.58 -14.05 7.93
CA LEU A 170 -2.51 -13.31 8.60
C LEU A 170 -1.62 -14.21 9.48
N ALA A 171 -2.17 -15.32 9.99
CA ALA A 171 -1.42 -16.32 10.73
C ALA A 171 -0.40 -17.05 9.84
N GLU A 172 -0.76 -17.36 8.58
CA GLU A 172 0.14 -17.99 7.60
C GLU A 172 1.26 -17.03 7.21
N LEU A 173 0.93 -15.77 6.92
CA LEU A 173 1.94 -14.74 6.61
C LEU A 173 2.90 -14.53 7.77
N ALA A 174 2.42 -14.57 9.01
CA ALA A 174 3.26 -14.43 10.21
C ALA A 174 4.25 -15.60 10.37
N ALA A 175 3.86 -16.80 9.97
CA ALA A 175 4.70 -18.01 10.04
C ALA A 175 5.70 -18.11 8.87
N ASN A 176 5.51 -17.36 7.79
CA ASN A 176 6.37 -17.43 6.61
C ASN A 176 7.71 -16.72 6.86
N ALA A 177 8.80 -17.48 7.04
CA ALA A 177 10.14 -16.94 7.26
C ALA A 177 10.69 -16.15 6.06
N ASN A 178 10.22 -16.46 4.84
CA ASN A 178 10.67 -15.85 3.58
C ASN A 178 9.80 -14.68 3.14
N LEU A 179 8.87 -14.21 4.00
CA LEU A 179 8.04 -13.06 3.68
C LEU A 179 8.91 -11.82 3.48
N ASP A 180 8.65 -11.07 2.42
CA ASP A 180 9.32 -9.79 2.18
C ASP A 180 9.26 -8.90 3.43
N LEU A 181 10.38 -8.23 3.76
CA LEU A 181 10.50 -7.47 5.01
C LEU A 181 9.50 -6.32 5.08
N SER A 182 9.23 -5.67 3.96
CA SER A 182 8.27 -4.56 3.93
C SER A 182 6.83 -5.05 4.08
N VAL A 183 6.49 -6.20 3.51
CA VAL A 183 5.20 -6.89 3.71
C VAL A 183 5.05 -7.34 5.16
N ARG A 184 6.11 -7.92 5.74
CA ARG A 184 6.14 -8.30 7.17
C ARG A 184 5.87 -7.10 8.07
N ARG A 185 6.45 -5.95 7.77
CA ARG A 185 6.25 -4.70 8.53
C ARG A 185 4.78 -4.27 8.51
N MET A 186 4.14 -4.27 7.34
CA MET A 186 2.71 -3.95 7.21
C MET A 186 1.82 -4.94 7.98
N MET A 187 2.12 -6.24 7.88
CA MET A 187 1.41 -7.27 8.63
C MET A 187 1.53 -7.07 10.14
N MET A 188 2.72 -6.75 10.66
CA MET A 188 2.92 -6.46 12.09
C MET A 188 2.13 -5.22 12.52
N ARG A 189 2.20 -4.13 11.74
CA ARG A 189 1.48 -2.88 12.00
C ARG A 189 -0.04 -3.08 12.02
N SER A 190 -0.59 -3.92 11.15
CA SER A 190 -2.04 -4.21 11.15
C SER A 190 -2.51 -4.92 12.41
N ARG A 191 -1.65 -5.68 13.06
CA ARG A 191 -1.97 -6.37 14.32
C ARG A 191 -1.92 -5.44 15.53
N GLU A 192 -1.00 -4.47 15.55
CA GLU A 192 -0.93 -3.44 16.62
C GLU A 192 -2.20 -2.60 16.65
N GLY A 193 -2.70 -2.15 15.48
CA GLY A 193 -3.95 -1.39 15.38
C GLY A 193 -5.21 -2.17 15.78
N ALA A 194 -5.20 -3.50 15.70
CA ALA A 194 -6.30 -4.35 16.14
C ALA A 194 -6.38 -4.48 17.67
N SER A 195 -5.23 -4.43 18.36
CA SER A 195 -5.15 -4.56 19.83
C SER A 195 -5.65 -3.33 20.59
N THR A 196 -5.73 -2.16 19.95
CA THR A 196 -6.09 -0.89 20.60
C THR A 196 -7.55 -0.45 20.41
N ARG A 197 -8.39 -1.21 19.68
CA ARG A 197 -9.80 -0.89 19.45
C ARG A 197 -10.71 -1.78 20.29
N PRO A 198 -11.41 -1.21 21.33
CA PRO A 198 -12.52 -1.94 21.95
C PRO A 198 -13.63 -2.14 20.89
N LEU A 199 -14.12 -3.38 20.77
CA LEU A 199 -15.34 -3.74 20.04
C LEU A 199 -16.47 -2.81 20.55
N ARG A 200 -16.87 -1.81 19.76
CA ARG A 200 -18.15 -1.14 20.02
C ARG A 200 -19.24 -2.17 19.77
N ALA A 201 -19.81 -2.64 20.87
CA ALA A 201 -21.01 -3.47 20.83
C ALA A 201 -22.08 -2.73 20.00
N ALA A 202 -22.63 -3.42 19.02
CA ALA A 202 -23.81 -2.95 18.30
C ALA A 202 -24.93 -2.82 19.32
N VAL A 203 -25.31 -1.58 19.64
CA VAL A 203 -26.55 -1.31 20.39
C VAL A 203 -27.67 -1.49 19.39
N SER A 204 -28.33 -2.66 19.46
CA SER A 204 -29.62 -2.88 18.82
C SER A 204 -30.68 -2.00 19.50
N ARG A 205 -31.32 -1.17 18.69
CA ARG A 205 -32.65 -0.63 18.96
C ARG A 205 -33.59 -1.06 17.86
#